data_0e51a92e472fdf8732efa2173f9efe38
#
_entry.id   0e51a92e472fdf8732efa2173f9efe38
#
_cell.length_a   1.000
_cell.length_b   1.000
_cell.length_c   1.000
_cell.angle_alpha   90.00
_cell.angle_beta   90.00
_cell.angle_gamma   90.00
#
_symmetry.space_group_name_H-M   'P 1'
#
loop_
_entity.id
_entity.type
_entity.pdbx_description
1 polymer ?
#
loop_
_entity_poly.entity_id
_entity_poly.type
_entity_poly.pdbx_seq_one_letter_code
_entity_poly.pdbx_strand_id
1 'polypeptide(L)'
;MENLMLSVAMTGLLASFVYAISSFSQVVVGWFIDRISPKIVLFIVSIGQIIFIYLASQFDGYMLLFFMTLAVCFVFGQIPIIDAVMVRYVPDGWRNRVLSMKFVLNLGVGATVLPTCSFMLDKGYKLSELFSFLSLFSVIIVLASILLPSQSSTRAERTILRG
;
A
#
# COMPACT_ATOMS: atom_id res chain seq x y z
N MET A 1 -21.11 -6.18 -8.11
CA MET A 1 -21.86 -5.37 -7.14
C MET A 1 -23.38 -5.40 -7.35
N GLU A 2 -23.86 -5.83 -8.47
CA GLU A 2 -25.32 -5.99 -8.73
C GLU A 2 -26.02 -6.91 -7.74
N ASN A 3 -25.33 -7.84 -7.13
CA ASN A 3 -25.93 -8.81 -6.21
C ASN A 3 -26.19 -8.29 -4.78
N LEU A 4 -25.76 -7.07 -4.42
CA LEU A 4 -25.93 -6.56 -3.06
C LEU A 4 -26.95 -5.45 -2.94
N MET A 5 -27.48 -4.88 -4.03
CA MET A 5 -28.48 -3.78 -4.03
C MET A 5 -28.23 -2.73 -2.94
N LEU A 6 -26.97 -2.37 -2.70
CA LEU A 6 -26.58 -1.47 -1.63
C LEU A 6 -26.92 -0.02 -2.02
N SER A 7 -27.56 0.70 -1.11
CA SER A 7 -27.75 2.15 -1.27
C SER A 7 -26.38 2.86 -1.23
N VAL A 8 -26.29 4.05 -1.85
CA VAL A 8 -25.07 4.87 -1.84
C VAL A 8 -24.57 5.11 -0.41
N ALA A 9 -25.49 5.35 0.53
CA ALA A 9 -25.16 5.53 1.94
C ALA A 9 -24.53 4.28 2.56
N MET A 10 -25.05 3.09 2.25
CA MET A 10 -24.55 1.83 2.76
C MET A 10 -23.15 1.51 2.19
N THR A 11 -22.93 1.82 0.93
CA THR A 11 -21.61 1.68 0.30
C THR A 11 -20.58 2.61 0.96
N GLY A 12 -20.94 3.86 1.24
CA GLY A 12 -20.09 4.79 1.97
C GLY A 12 -19.77 4.32 3.40
N LEU A 13 -20.75 3.77 4.10
CA LEU A 13 -20.59 3.25 5.45
C LEU A 13 -19.65 2.03 5.48
N LEU A 14 -19.81 1.11 4.54
CA LEU A 14 -18.90 -0.04 4.38
C LEU A 14 -17.48 0.41 4.06
N ALA A 15 -17.30 1.35 3.15
CA ALA A 15 -15.99 1.90 2.84
C ALA A 15 -15.33 2.54 4.07
N SER A 16 -16.09 3.34 4.84
CA SER A 16 -15.60 3.96 6.07
C SER A 16 -15.17 2.91 7.10
N PHE A 17 -15.91 1.82 7.23
CA PHE A 17 -15.58 0.71 8.12
C PHE A 17 -14.30 -0.01 7.70
N VAL A 18 -14.14 -0.27 6.40
CA VAL A 18 -12.91 -0.84 5.83
C VAL A 18 -11.71 0.06 6.12
N TYR A 19 -11.83 1.37 5.90
CA TYR A 19 -10.74 2.31 6.21
C TYR A 19 -10.43 2.40 7.70
N ALA A 20 -11.45 2.37 8.57
CA ALA A 20 -11.25 2.36 10.01
C ALA A 20 -10.45 1.13 10.48
N ILE A 21 -10.84 -0.08 10.04
CA ILE A 21 -10.11 -1.31 10.34
C ILE A 21 -8.68 -1.23 9.79
N SER A 22 -8.52 -0.80 8.55
CA SER A 22 -7.22 -0.73 7.89
C SER A 22 -6.26 0.28 8.55
N SER A 23 -6.79 1.31 9.19
CA SER A 23 -5.97 2.26 9.95
C SER A 23 -5.24 1.61 11.13
N PHE A 24 -5.84 0.61 11.77
CA PHE A 24 -5.18 -0.14 12.85
C PHE A 24 -3.99 -0.97 12.35
N SER A 25 -3.99 -1.39 11.08
CA SER A 25 -2.86 -2.13 10.51
C SER A 25 -1.57 -1.32 10.54
N GLN A 26 -1.65 0.02 10.46
CA GLN A 26 -0.48 0.91 10.54
C GLN A 26 0.20 0.82 11.92
N VAL A 27 -0.58 0.69 12.99
CA VAL A 27 -0.04 0.53 14.35
C VAL A 27 0.67 -0.81 14.49
N VAL A 28 0.06 -1.88 13.99
CA VAL A 28 0.64 -3.22 13.99
C VAL A 28 1.95 -3.25 13.21
N VAL A 29 1.94 -2.71 12.01
CA VAL A 29 3.14 -2.66 11.15
C VAL A 29 4.20 -1.74 11.76
N GLY A 30 3.82 -0.62 12.37
CA GLY A 30 4.73 0.26 13.12
C GLY A 30 5.49 -0.52 14.20
N TRP A 31 4.77 -1.31 14.99
CA TRP A 31 5.38 -2.17 16.01
C TRP A 31 6.36 -3.22 15.43
N PHE A 32 6.08 -3.78 14.25
CA PHE A 32 7.00 -4.69 13.57
C PHE A 32 8.27 -3.98 13.07
N ILE A 33 8.16 -2.75 12.55
CA ILE A 33 9.30 -1.97 12.04
C ILE A 33 10.29 -1.63 13.18
N ASP A 34 9.81 -1.47 14.39
CA ASP A 34 10.68 -1.21 15.55
C ASP A 34 11.55 -2.42 15.93
N ARG A 35 11.14 -3.63 15.54
CA ARG A 35 11.78 -4.89 15.90
C ARG A 35 12.48 -5.60 14.74
N ILE A 36 11.98 -5.42 13.54
CA ILE A 36 12.43 -6.11 12.34
C ILE A 36 12.88 -5.07 11.30
N SER A 37 13.79 -5.46 10.42
CA SER A 37 14.23 -4.60 9.33
C SER A 37 13.06 -4.14 8.46
N PRO A 38 12.90 -2.83 8.16
CA PRO A 38 11.84 -2.32 7.30
C PRO A 38 11.81 -2.99 5.92
N LYS A 39 12.96 -3.43 5.40
CA LYS A 39 13.04 -4.18 4.15
C LYS A 39 12.22 -5.48 4.21
N ILE A 40 12.38 -6.25 5.28
CA ILE A 40 11.68 -7.53 5.45
C ILE A 40 10.19 -7.28 5.64
N VAL A 41 9.83 -6.30 6.47
CA VAL A 41 8.43 -5.96 6.71
C VAL A 41 7.76 -5.47 5.42
N LEU A 42 8.44 -4.61 4.64
CA LEU A 42 7.93 -4.14 3.34
C LEU A 42 7.71 -5.31 2.38
N PHE A 43 8.66 -6.24 2.30
CA PHE A 43 8.57 -7.41 1.43
C PHE A 43 7.35 -8.27 1.79
N ILE A 44 7.17 -8.59 3.08
CA ILE A 44 6.03 -9.40 3.56
C ILE A 44 4.71 -8.70 3.27
N VAL A 45 4.62 -7.42 3.59
CA VAL A 45 3.40 -6.61 3.41
C VAL A 45 3.07 -6.48 1.91
N SER A 46 4.07 -6.30 1.05
CA SER A 46 3.84 -6.20 -0.40
C SER A 46 3.39 -7.52 -1.02
N ILE A 47 3.93 -8.66 -0.57
CA ILE A 47 3.45 -9.97 -1.01
C ILE A 47 2.00 -10.19 -0.56
N GLY A 48 1.70 -9.91 0.71
CA GLY A 48 0.33 -10.01 1.22
C GLY A 48 -0.65 -9.16 0.41
N GLN A 49 -0.27 -7.94 0.05
CA GLN A 49 -1.07 -7.07 -0.80
C GLN A 49 -1.38 -7.71 -2.16
N ILE A 50 -0.39 -8.25 -2.87
CA ILE A 50 -0.60 -8.91 -4.18
C ILE A 50 -1.58 -10.06 -4.03
N ILE A 51 -1.37 -10.93 -3.05
CA ILE A 51 -2.20 -12.12 -2.83
C ILE A 51 -3.65 -11.71 -2.59
N PHE A 52 -3.90 -10.75 -1.69
CA PHE A 52 -5.26 -10.38 -1.31
C PHE A 52 -5.97 -9.53 -2.39
N ILE A 53 -5.27 -8.69 -3.14
CA ILE A 53 -5.85 -8.00 -4.31
C ILE A 53 -6.22 -9.03 -5.39
N TYR A 54 -5.35 -9.99 -5.65
CA TYR A 54 -5.61 -11.04 -6.63
C TYR A 54 -6.79 -11.93 -6.20
N LEU A 55 -6.85 -12.33 -4.93
CA LEU A 55 -8.01 -13.07 -4.41
C LEU A 55 -9.29 -12.25 -4.53
N ALA A 56 -9.26 -10.97 -4.23
CA ALA A 56 -10.41 -10.07 -4.40
C ALA A 56 -10.89 -10.02 -5.86
N SER A 57 -10.00 -10.20 -6.85
CA SER A 57 -10.39 -10.23 -8.27
C SER A 57 -11.15 -11.50 -8.67
N GLN A 58 -11.05 -12.58 -7.88
CA GLN A 58 -11.66 -13.88 -8.18
C GLN A 58 -13.03 -14.09 -7.52
N PHE A 59 -13.39 -13.26 -6.54
CA PHE A 59 -14.61 -13.42 -5.76
C PHE A 59 -15.54 -12.21 -5.92
N ASP A 60 -16.83 -12.47 -5.68
CA ASP A 60 -17.88 -11.45 -5.67
C ASP A 60 -18.57 -11.38 -4.29
N GLY A 61 -19.40 -10.36 -4.09
CA GLY A 61 -20.23 -10.22 -2.91
C GLY A 61 -19.42 -10.00 -1.62
N TYR A 62 -19.79 -10.72 -0.56
CA TYR A 62 -19.15 -10.58 0.76
C TYR A 62 -17.70 -11.07 0.79
N MET A 63 -17.34 -12.07 -0.01
CA MET A 63 -15.98 -12.56 -0.13
C MET A 63 -15.06 -11.51 -0.77
N LEU A 64 -15.54 -10.81 -1.79
CA LEU A 64 -14.84 -9.66 -2.36
C LEU A 64 -14.55 -8.61 -1.28
N LEU A 65 -15.57 -8.23 -0.47
CA LEU A 65 -15.40 -7.24 0.60
C LEU A 65 -14.39 -7.70 1.65
N PHE A 66 -14.40 -8.97 2.01
CA PHE A 66 -13.45 -9.54 2.97
C PHE A 66 -12.01 -9.46 2.44
N PHE A 67 -11.74 -9.95 1.23
CA PHE A 67 -10.40 -9.91 0.66
C PHE A 67 -9.94 -8.48 0.35
N MET A 68 -10.85 -7.60 -0.07
CA MET A 68 -10.55 -6.18 -0.23
C MET A 68 -10.16 -5.51 1.08
N THR A 69 -10.86 -5.82 2.17
CA THR A 69 -10.50 -5.27 3.49
C THR A 69 -9.09 -5.70 3.89
N LEU A 70 -8.74 -6.96 3.70
CA LEU A 70 -7.39 -7.45 3.96
C LEU A 70 -6.36 -6.77 3.05
N ALA A 71 -6.64 -6.65 1.75
CA ALA A 71 -5.77 -5.97 0.81
C ALA A 71 -5.51 -4.52 1.24
N VAL A 72 -6.56 -3.77 1.63
CA VAL A 72 -6.43 -2.38 2.11
C VAL A 72 -5.63 -2.31 3.41
N CYS A 73 -5.76 -3.28 4.32
CA CYS A 73 -4.91 -3.37 5.51
C CYS A 73 -3.42 -3.45 5.15
N PHE A 74 -3.05 -4.25 4.14
CA PHE A 74 -1.67 -4.35 3.68
C PHE A 74 -1.20 -3.07 2.97
N VAL A 75 -2.07 -2.42 2.18
CA VAL A 75 -1.76 -1.12 1.56
C VAL A 75 -1.48 -0.05 2.62
N PHE A 76 -2.34 0.07 3.62
CA PHE A 76 -2.16 1.03 4.73
C PHE A 76 -0.92 0.71 5.56
N GLY A 77 -0.60 -0.57 5.74
CA GLY A 77 0.60 -1.02 6.44
C GLY A 77 1.92 -0.56 5.78
N GLN A 78 1.92 -0.24 4.49
CA GLN A 78 3.11 0.27 3.80
C GLN A 78 3.45 1.72 4.19
N ILE A 79 2.47 2.50 4.63
CA ILE A 79 2.68 3.93 4.96
C ILE A 79 3.77 4.12 6.02
N PRO A 80 3.68 3.51 7.21
CA PRO A 80 4.71 3.67 8.25
C PRO A 80 6.07 3.10 7.82
N ILE A 81 6.09 2.07 6.94
CA ILE A 81 7.34 1.50 6.43
C ILE A 81 8.08 2.52 5.57
N ILE A 82 7.38 3.13 4.62
CA ILE A 82 7.95 4.12 3.71
C ILE A 82 8.45 5.33 4.51
N ASP A 83 7.69 5.79 5.51
CA ASP A 83 8.10 6.89 6.37
C ASP A 83 9.35 6.54 7.19
N ALA A 84 9.42 5.34 7.76
CA ALA A 84 10.60 4.85 8.47
C ALA A 84 11.83 4.76 7.55
N VAL A 85 11.66 4.29 6.32
CA VAL A 85 12.73 4.23 5.31
C VAL A 85 13.21 5.64 4.97
N MET A 86 12.30 6.58 4.73
CA MET A 86 12.67 7.98 4.46
C MET A 86 13.49 8.59 5.60
N VAL A 87 13.03 8.43 6.83
CA VAL A 87 13.73 8.96 8.02
C VAL A 87 15.15 8.37 8.14
N ARG A 88 15.36 7.12 7.74
CA ARG A 88 16.65 6.43 7.87
C ARG A 88 17.65 6.78 6.78
N TYR A 89 17.18 6.99 5.54
CA TYR A 89 18.05 7.16 4.38
C TYR A 89 18.19 8.60 3.89
N VAL A 90 17.25 9.48 4.28
CA VAL A 90 17.29 10.90 3.86
C VAL A 90 17.97 11.74 4.94
N PRO A 91 19.00 12.55 4.57
CA PRO A 91 19.65 13.49 5.49
C PRO A 91 18.64 14.48 6.08
N ASP A 92 18.87 14.90 7.32
CA ASP A 92 17.94 15.75 8.08
C ASP A 92 17.55 17.04 7.32
N GLY A 93 18.50 17.70 6.65
CA GLY A 93 18.26 18.93 5.89
C GLY A 93 17.32 18.75 4.67
N TRP A 94 17.16 17.54 4.17
CA TRP A 94 16.33 17.22 3.00
C TRP A 94 15.02 16.52 3.37
N ARG A 95 14.87 16.05 4.59
CA ARG A 95 13.75 15.21 5.04
C ARG A 95 12.40 15.87 4.78
N ASN A 96 12.23 17.14 5.15
CA ASN A 96 10.96 17.84 4.95
C ASN A 96 10.63 18.02 3.46
N ARG A 97 11.62 18.28 2.62
CA ARG A 97 11.42 18.42 1.16
C ARG A 97 10.99 17.09 0.53
N VAL A 98 11.64 15.99 0.91
CA VAL A 98 11.32 14.66 0.40
C VAL A 98 9.93 14.22 0.86
N LEU A 99 9.57 14.48 2.13
CA LEU A 99 8.22 14.23 2.64
C LEU A 99 7.16 15.02 1.90
N SER A 100 7.37 16.33 1.69
CA SER A 100 6.43 17.16 0.92
C SER A 100 6.29 16.66 -0.52
N MET A 101 7.38 16.28 -1.17
CA MET A 101 7.35 15.71 -2.51
C MET A 101 6.60 14.37 -2.58
N LYS A 102 6.77 13.51 -1.57
CA LYS A 102 5.98 12.27 -1.41
C LYS A 102 4.48 12.58 -1.36
N PHE A 103 4.06 13.57 -0.54
CA PHE A 103 2.65 13.92 -0.43
C PHE A 103 2.10 14.46 -1.75
N VAL A 104 2.83 15.34 -2.44
CA VAL A 104 2.42 15.86 -3.76
C VAL A 104 2.27 14.72 -4.77
N LEU A 105 3.22 13.78 -4.82
CA LEU A 105 3.15 12.62 -5.70
C LEU A 105 1.97 11.71 -5.34
N ASN A 106 1.75 11.43 -4.07
CA ASN A 106 0.62 10.60 -3.63
C ASN A 106 -0.73 11.22 -4.00
N LEU A 107 -0.90 12.52 -3.77
CA LEU A 107 -2.13 13.23 -4.14
C LEU A 107 -2.29 13.30 -5.66
N GLY A 108 -1.22 13.59 -6.39
CA GLY A 108 -1.23 13.66 -7.86
C GLY A 108 -1.61 12.32 -8.49
N VAL A 109 -0.95 11.24 -8.08
CA VAL A 109 -1.28 9.89 -8.55
C VAL A 109 -2.70 9.50 -8.11
N GLY A 110 -3.06 9.75 -6.83
CA GLY A 110 -4.38 9.47 -6.31
C GLY A 110 -5.51 10.16 -7.09
N ALA A 111 -5.30 11.40 -7.51
CA ALA A 111 -6.27 12.14 -8.32
C ALA A 111 -6.51 11.53 -9.71
N THR A 112 -5.56 10.78 -10.25
CA THR A 112 -5.72 10.11 -11.56
C THR A 112 -6.44 8.77 -11.46
N VAL A 113 -6.51 8.16 -10.27
CA VAL A 113 -7.07 6.79 -10.10
C VAL A 113 -8.56 6.75 -10.45
N LEU A 114 -9.36 7.66 -9.90
CA LEU A 114 -10.81 7.69 -10.14
C LEU A 114 -11.16 7.90 -11.62
N PRO A 115 -10.61 8.91 -12.32
CA PRO A 115 -10.84 9.08 -13.75
C PRO A 115 -10.40 7.86 -14.58
N THR A 116 -9.27 7.24 -14.23
CA THR A 116 -8.78 6.06 -14.93
C THR A 116 -9.71 4.86 -14.74
N CYS A 117 -10.15 4.62 -13.51
CA CYS A 117 -11.12 3.55 -13.22
C CYS A 117 -12.45 3.79 -13.95
N SER A 118 -12.98 5.02 -13.94
CA SER A 118 -14.20 5.38 -14.67
C SER A 118 -14.05 5.10 -16.16
N PHE A 119 -12.96 5.57 -16.75
CA PHE A 119 -12.67 5.36 -18.19
C PHE A 119 -12.58 3.88 -18.57
N MET A 120 -11.97 3.05 -17.71
CA MET A 120 -11.88 1.61 -17.96
C MET A 120 -13.25 0.94 -17.87
N LEU A 121 -14.06 1.30 -16.86
CA LEU A 121 -15.43 0.78 -16.71
C LEU A 121 -16.33 1.19 -17.87
N ASP A 122 -16.23 2.45 -18.34
CA ASP A 122 -16.97 2.96 -19.49
C ASP A 122 -16.60 2.21 -20.80
N LYS A 123 -15.37 1.72 -20.90
CA LYS A 123 -14.91 0.86 -21.99
C LYS A 123 -15.36 -0.61 -21.89
N GLY A 124 -16.10 -0.96 -20.83
CA GLY A 124 -16.64 -2.29 -20.61
C GLY A 124 -15.72 -3.27 -19.87
N TYR A 125 -14.60 -2.78 -19.31
CA TYR A 125 -13.77 -3.62 -18.44
C TYR A 125 -14.53 -3.97 -17.16
N LYS A 126 -14.37 -5.21 -16.69
CA LYS A 126 -14.97 -5.66 -15.43
C LYS A 126 -14.15 -5.20 -14.23
N LEU A 127 -14.80 -5.07 -13.10
CA LEU A 127 -14.16 -4.73 -11.84
C LEU A 127 -13.04 -5.73 -11.46
N SER A 128 -13.25 -7.03 -11.74
CA SER A 128 -12.24 -8.08 -11.53
C SER A 128 -10.97 -7.86 -12.36
N GLU A 129 -11.12 -7.36 -13.58
CA GLU A 129 -9.96 -7.04 -14.45
C GLU A 129 -9.16 -5.85 -13.88
N LEU A 130 -9.85 -4.81 -13.35
CA LEU A 130 -9.18 -3.71 -12.68
C LEU A 130 -8.36 -4.20 -11.48
N PHE A 131 -8.90 -5.08 -10.64
CA PHE A 131 -8.15 -5.65 -9.51
C PHE A 131 -6.98 -6.51 -9.97
N SER A 132 -7.12 -7.26 -11.05
CA SER A 132 -6.02 -8.02 -11.63
C SER A 132 -4.89 -7.10 -12.11
N PHE A 133 -5.21 -5.98 -12.77
CA PHE A 133 -4.23 -4.95 -13.13
C PHE A 133 -3.55 -4.34 -11.91
N LEU A 134 -4.32 -3.99 -10.87
CA LEU A 134 -3.76 -3.45 -9.62
C LEU A 134 -2.81 -4.44 -8.93
N SER A 135 -3.13 -5.73 -8.94
CA SER A 135 -2.25 -6.77 -8.39
C SER A 135 -0.93 -6.84 -9.16
N LEU A 136 -0.98 -6.72 -10.48
CA LEU A 136 0.22 -6.69 -11.33
C LEU A 136 1.10 -5.47 -11.03
N PHE A 137 0.50 -4.28 -10.91
CA PHE A 137 1.25 -3.08 -10.49
C PHE A 137 1.89 -3.23 -9.10
N SER A 138 1.25 -3.95 -8.20
CA SER A 138 1.81 -4.21 -6.87
C SER A 138 3.10 -5.03 -6.90
N VAL A 139 3.37 -5.79 -7.97
CA VAL A 139 4.65 -6.50 -8.18
C VAL A 139 5.81 -5.52 -8.23
N ILE A 140 5.61 -4.32 -8.76
CA ILE A 140 6.64 -3.27 -8.81
C ILE A 140 7.12 -2.92 -7.39
N ILE A 141 6.20 -2.89 -6.42
CA ILE A 141 6.53 -2.59 -5.01
C ILE A 141 7.39 -3.72 -4.42
N VAL A 142 7.10 -4.97 -4.74
CA VAL A 142 7.92 -6.12 -4.30
C VAL A 142 9.31 -6.02 -4.89
N LEU A 143 9.44 -5.74 -6.18
CA LEU A 143 10.74 -5.55 -6.82
C LEU A 143 11.51 -4.38 -6.18
N ALA A 144 10.85 -3.26 -5.94
CA ALA A 144 11.45 -2.13 -5.24
C ALA A 144 11.90 -2.50 -3.82
N SER A 145 11.15 -3.34 -3.10
CA SER A 145 11.52 -3.80 -1.75
C SER A 145 12.80 -4.65 -1.73
N ILE A 146 13.02 -5.45 -2.78
CA ILE A 146 14.23 -6.26 -2.94
C ILE A 146 15.45 -5.36 -3.16
N LEU A 147 15.29 -4.28 -3.92
CA LEU A 147 16.36 -3.33 -4.21
C LEU A 147 16.74 -2.44 -3.01
N LEU A 148 15.93 -2.39 -1.95
CA LEU A 148 16.28 -1.64 -0.74
C LEU A 148 17.57 -2.20 -0.12
N PRO A 149 18.55 -1.35 0.24
CA PRO A 149 19.78 -1.79 0.89
C PRO A 149 19.50 -2.42 2.26
N SER A 150 20.22 -3.47 2.60
CA SER A 150 20.11 -4.11 3.90
C SER A 150 20.76 -3.24 5.00
N GLN A 151 20.23 -3.29 6.22
CA GLN A 151 20.73 -2.47 7.34
C GLN A 151 22.21 -2.72 7.70
N SER A 152 22.75 -3.88 7.38
CA SER A 152 24.14 -4.22 7.65
C SER A 152 25.14 -3.37 6.85
N SER A 153 24.82 -3.06 5.61
CA SER A 153 25.68 -2.24 4.75
C SER A 153 25.74 -0.77 5.20
N THR A 154 24.59 -0.20 5.57
CA THR A 154 24.51 1.21 5.98
C THR A 154 25.18 1.47 7.34
N ARG A 155 25.17 0.50 8.25
CA ARG A 155 25.82 0.63 9.55
C ARG A 155 27.35 0.51 9.43
N ALA A 156 27.86 -0.35 8.56
CA ALA A 156 29.28 -0.47 8.26
C ALA A 156 29.85 0.80 7.63
N GLU A 157 29.11 1.38 6.68
CA GLU A 157 29.50 2.61 5.99
C GLU A 157 29.58 3.83 6.92
N ARG A 158 28.61 3.97 7.86
CA ARG A 158 28.64 5.03 8.88
C ARG A 158 29.75 4.86 9.91
N THR A 159 30.21 3.64 10.17
CA THR A 159 31.33 3.38 11.08
C THR A 159 32.65 3.77 10.43
N ILE A 160 32.81 3.53 9.13
CA ILE A 160 34.00 3.90 8.36
C ILE A 160 34.13 5.42 8.21
N LEU A 161 33.03 6.14 8.04
CA LEU A 161 33.01 7.61 7.88
C LEU A 161 33.20 8.39 9.20
N ARG A 162 33.17 7.72 10.35
CA ARG A 162 33.35 8.33 11.69
C ARG A 162 34.71 8.01 12.33
N GLY A 163 35.51 7.15 11.76
CA GLY A 163 36.90 6.84 12.17
C GLY A 163 37.92 7.56 11.32
#